data_a3b495b3a8c20fdf60de74f10fc51819
#
_entry.id   a3b495b3a8c20fdf60de74f10fc51819
#
_cell.length_a   1.000
_cell.length_b   1.000
_cell.length_c   1.000
_cell.angle_alpha   90.00
_cell.angle_beta   90.00
_cell.angle_gamma   90.00
#
_symmetry.space_group_name_H-M   'P 1'
#
loop_
_entity.id
_entity.type
_entity.pdbx_description
1 polymer ?
#
loop_
_entity_poly.entity_id
_entity_poly.type
_entity_poly.pdbx_seq_one_letter_code
_entity_poly.pdbx_strand_id
1 'polypeptide(L)'
;MSSATPIEAVLRPAEPEDIAEIVRTYVEARAAAPMPAPIYPESDIREWLAVKVLAPQKGSQVWVAEVAGAVSAFAAFTPTWLDDLFVHPRAQGTGIGTMLLDLVKSLAPDGFGLWVFEMNTPARDFYARHGLREVERTDGSANQEKTPDVRMAWP
;
A
#
# COMPACT_ATOMS: atom_id res chain seq x y z
N MET A 1 -12.15 -33.07 -1.91
CA MET A 1 -12.26 -31.61 -1.97
C MET A 1 -11.09 -30.99 -1.22
N SER A 2 -10.24 -30.29 -1.91
CA SER A 2 -9.14 -29.63 -1.24
C SER A 2 -9.60 -28.25 -0.77
N SER A 3 -9.53 -28.01 0.51
CA SER A 3 -9.60 -26.65 1.02
C SER A 3 -8.25 -25.99 0.78
N ALA A 4 -8.26 -24.77 0.25
CA ALA A 4 -7.03 -23.99 0.17
C ALA A 4 -6.47 -23.83 1.58
N THR A 5 -5.20 -24.16 1.77
CA THR A 5 -4.51 -23.87 3.03
C THR A 5 -4.44 -22.35 3.18
N PRO A 6 -4.92 -21.78 4.29
CA PRO A 6 -4.78 -20.34 4.51
C PRO A 6 -3.30 -19.95 4.47
N ILE A 7 -2.99 -18.83 3.82
CA ILE A 7 -1.64 -18.30 3.86
C ILE A 7 -1.35 -17.82 5.27
N GLU A 8 -0.28 -18.33 5.85
CA GLU A 8 0.22 -17.84 7.11
C GLU A 8 1.10 -16.62 6.86
N ALA A 9 0.59 -15.47 7.25
CA ALA A 9 1.31 -14.22 7.18
C ALA A 9 1.50 -13.67 8.59
N VAL A 10 2.68 -13.13 8.84
CA VAL A 10 2.97 -12.39 10.06
C VAL A 10 2.95 -10.91 9.72
N LEU A 11 2.06 -10.17 10.38
CA LEU A 11 2.02 -8.71 10.28
C LEU A 11 2.84 -8.14 11.44
N ARG A 12 3.82 -7.34 11.11
CA ARG A 12 4.70 -6.73 12.11
C ARG A 12 5.17 -5.35 11.66
N PRO A 13 5.56 -4.47 12.61
CA PRO A 13 6.19 -3.21 12.23
C PRO A 13 7.45 -3.45 11.40
N ALA A 14 7.69 -2.58 10.41
CA ALA A 14 8.88 -2.67 9.59
C ALA A 14 10.14 -2.35 10.40
N GLU A 15 11.22 -3.06 10.10
CA GLU A 15 12.53 -2.86 10.67
C GLU A 15 13.52 -2.41 9.59
N PRO A 16 14.69 -1.84 9.98
CA PRO A 16 15.67 -1.38 8.98
C PRO A 16 16.07 -2.47 7.97
N GLU A 17 16.12 -3.72 8.38
CA GLU A 17 16.46 -4.86 7.53
C GLU A 17 15.43 -5.11 6.43
N ASP A 18 14.20 -4.59 6.58
CA ASP A 18 13.12 -4.79 5.62
C ASP A 18 13.16 -3.80 4.46
N ILE A 19 13.95 -2.73 4.55
CA ILE A 19 13.90 -1.62 3.58
C ILE A 19 14.12 -2.11 2.15
N ALA A 20 15.09 -2.97 1.92
CA ALA A 20 15.38 -3.49 0.57
C ALA A 20 14.18 -4.23 -0.02
N GLU A 21 13.51 -5.07 0.78
CA GLU A 21 12.34 -5.82 0.32
C GLU A 21 11.10 -4.94 0.17
N ILE A 22 10.94 -3.92 1.01
CA ILE A 22 9.89 -2.91 0.86
C ILE A 22 10.05 -2.17 -0.47
N VAL A 23 11.25 -1.74 -0.80
CA VAL A 23 11.55 -1.06 -2.07
C VAL A 23 11.24 -1.99 -3.25
N ARG A 24 11.68 -3.23 -3.19
CA ARG A 24 11.38 -4.22 -4.24
C ARG A 24 9.87 -4.40 -4.41
N THR A 25 9.14 -4.56 -3.31
CA THR A 25 7.68 -4.71 -3.35
C THR A 25 7.02 -3.49 -4.01
N TYR A 26 7.45 -2.29 -3.63
CA TYR A 26 6.94 -1.06 -4.23
C TYR A 26 7.18 -1.03 -5.75
N VAL A 27 8.41 -1.26 -6.17
CA VAL A 27 8.80 -1.19 -7.59
C VAL A 27 8.07 -2.26 -8.41
N GLU A 28 8.08 -3.49 -7.96
CA GLU A 28 7.47 -4.60 -8.70
C GLU A 28 5.94 -4.55 -8.70
N ALA A 29 5.33 -4.15 -7.61
CA ALA A 29 3.88 -3.99 -7.55
C ALA A 29 3.39 -2.86 -8.46
N ARG A 30 4.10 -1.73 -8.49
CA ARG A 30 3.77 -0.64 -9.41
C ARG A 30 3.91 -1.06 -10.86
N ALA A 31 4.98 -1.76 -11.19
CA ALA A 31 5.21 -2.22 -12.56
C ALA A 31 4.12 -3.19 -13.05
N ALA A 32 3.54 -3.96 -12.14
CA ALA A 32 2.48 -4.91 -12.47
C ALA A 32 1.07 -4.29 -12.46
N ALA A 33 0.91 -3.09 -11.93
CA ALA A 33 -0.39 -2.43 -11.81
C ALA A 33 -0.64 -1.47 -13.00
N PRO A 34 -1.91 -1.22 -13.37
CA PRO A 34 -2.24 -0.22 -14.40
C PRO A 34 -2.15 1.18 -13.79
N MET A 35 -0.94 1.69 -13.69
CA MET A 35 -0.65 3.02 -13.17
C MET A 35 0.59 3.59 -13.86
N PRO A 36 0.81 4.92 -13.80
CA PRO A 36 1.95 5.52 -14.46
C PRO A 36 3.28 4.98 -13.94
N ALA A 37 4.28 4.91 -14.81
CA ALA A 37 5.64 4.60 -14.37
C ALA A 37 6.10 5.64 -13.34
N PRO A 38 6.94 5.24 -12.37
CA PRO A 38 7.49 6.19 -11.41
C PRO A 38 8.28 7.30 -12.13
N ILE A 39 8.08 8.55 -11.67
CA ILE A 39 8.80 9.71 -12.22
C ILE A 39 10.14 9.94 -11.54
N TYR A 40 10.42 9.19 -10.46
CA TYR A 40 11.67 9.27 -9.72
C TYR A 40 12.49 7.99 -9.92
N PRO A 41 13.85 8.09 -9.91
CA PRO A 41 14.70 6.91 -9.98
C PRO A 41 14.54 6.06 -8.71
N GLU A 42 14.89 4.78 -8.82
CA GLU A 42 14.76 3.83 -7.72
C GLU A 42 15.58 4.27 -6.49
N SER A 43 16.72 4.93 -6.69
CA SER A 43 17.52 5.44 -5.58
C SER A 43 16.77 6.46 -4.72
N ASP A 44 15.97 7.32 -5.33
CA ASP A 44 15.15 8.30 -4.62
C ASP A 44 13.99 7.61 -3.88
N ILE A 45 13.39 6.61 -4.52
CA ILE A 45 12.32 5.79 -3.91
C ILE A 45 12.85 5.09 -2.67
N ARG A 46 14.05 4.51 -2.76
CA ARG A 46 14.71 3.83 -1.63
C ARG A 46 14.95 4.80 -0.48
N GLU A 47 15.49 5.98 -0.76
CA GLU A 47 15.75 6.98 0.27
C GLU A 47 14.47 7.42 0.96
N TRP A 48 13.43 7.69 0.19
CA TRP A 48 12.15 8.12 0.69
C TRP A 48 11.48 7.04 1.57
N LEU A 49 11.47 5.77 1.14
CA LEU A 49 10.93 4.68 1.93
C LEU A 49 11.78 4.40 3.17
N ALA A 50 13.11 4.51 3.05
CA ALA A 50 14.01 4.33 4.17
C ALA A 50 13.73 5.34 5.29
N VAL A 51 13.48 6.59 4.95
CA VAL A 51 13.14 7.63 5.93
C VAL A 51 11.87 7.28 6.69
N LYS A 52 10.86 6.74 6.01
CA LYS A 52 9.60 6.32 6.66
C LYS A 52 9.82 5.24 7.72
N VAL A 53 10.79 4.37 7.52
CA VAL A 53 11.13 3.29 8.46
C VAL A 53 12.08 3.77 9.56
N LEU A 54 13.14 4.49 9.18
CA LEU A 54 14.23 4.86 10.09
C LEU A 54 13.93 6.07 10.94
N ALA A 55 13.18 7.04 10.39
CA ALA A 55 12.89 8.31 11.05
C ALA A 55 11.44 8.72 10.79
N PRO A 56 10.45 7.92 11.24
CA PRO A 56 9.05 8.21 10.98
C PRO A 56 8.63 9.50 11.67
N GLN A 57 7.78 10.27 10.98
CA GLN A 57 7.11 11.41 11.60
C GLN A 57 6.14 10.90 12.67
N LYS A 58 5.82 11.78 13.64
CA LYS A 58 4.91 11.44 14.72
C LYS A 58 3.58 10.92 14.18
N GLY A 59 3.18 9.74 14.64
CA GLY A 59 1.94 9.08 14.21
C GLY A 59 2.06 8.27 12.93
N SER A 60 3.18 8.37 12.20
CA SER A 60 3.40 7.57 11.00
C SER A 60 3.89 6.17 11.35
N GLN A 61 3.41 5.18 10.62
CA GLN A 61 3.77 3.78 10.82
C GLN A 61 4.01 3.10 9.47
N VAL A 62 4.92 2.13 9.46
CA VAL A 62 5.11 1.21 8.34
C VAL A 62 5.02 -0.21 8.90
N TRP A 63 4.16 -1.03 8.32
CA TRP A 63 3.99 -2.43 8.66
C TRP A 63 4.24 -3.30 7.44
N VAL A 64 4.79 -4.48 7.68
CA VAL A 64 5.05 -5.47 6.64
C VAL A 64 4.25 -6.73 6.90
N ALA A 65 3.94 -7.45 5.83
CA ALA A 65 3.41 -8.80 5.88
C ALA A 65 4.50 -9.76 5.41
N GLU A 66 4.90 -10.64 6.31
CA GLU A 66 5.94 -11.64 6.06
C GLU A 66 5.29 -12.99 5.83
N VAL A 67 5.64 -13.63 4.73
CA VAL A 67 5.17 -14.96 4.35
C VAL A 67 6.38 -15.85 4.11
N ALA A 68 6.46 -16.96 4.85
CA ALA A 68 7.58 -17.90 4.72
C ALA A 68 8.95 -17.22 4.85
N GLY A 69 9.07 -16.24 5.74
CA GLY A 69 10.30 -15.50 5.99
C GLY A 69 10.61 -14.38 5.00
N ALA A 70 9.72 -14.11 4.04
CA ALA A 70 9.91 -13.05 3.05
C ALA A 70 8.86 -11.96 3.18
N VAL A 71 9.29 -10.70 3.16
CA VAL A 71 8.37 -9.56 3.08
C VAL A 71 7.64 -9.61 1.74
N SER A 72 6.32 -9.68 1.78
CA SER A 72 5.47 -9.85 0.60
C SER A 72 4.50 -8.72 0.38
N ALA A 73 4.37 -7.82 1.35
CA ALA A 73 3.51 -6.65 1.26
C ALA A 73 3.90 -5.65 2.35
N PHE A 74 3.52 -4.39 2.17
CA PHE A 74 3.68 -3.39 3.23
C PHE A 74 2.59 -2.32 3.14
N ALA A 75 2.38 -1.64 4.26
CA ALA A 75 1.51 -0.48 4.36
C ALA A 75 2.26 0.64 5.09
N ALA A 76 2.14 1.86 4.59
CA ALA A 76 2.66 3.06 5.24
C ALA A 76 1.48 4.02 5.45
N PHE A 77 1.26 4.45 6.67
CA PHE A 77 0.06 5.22 7.01
C PHE A 77 0.26 6.11 8.24
N THR A 78 -0.66 7.03 8.40
CA THR A 78 -0.81 7.89 9.58
C THR A 78 -2.18 7.62 10.21
N PRO A 79 -2.55 8.26 11.31
CA PRO A 79 -3.89 8.11 11.86
C PRO A 79 -5.04 8.53 10.93
N THR A 80 -4.75 9.30 9.87
CA THR A 80 -5.78 9.85 8.96
C THR A 80 -5.53 9.56 7.48
N TRP A 81 -4.41 8.92 7.14
CA TRP A 81 -4.03 8.76 5.73
C TRP A 81 -3.28 7.47 5.46
N LEU A 82 -3.70 6.76 4.42
CA LEU A 82 -2.98 5.59 3.91
C LEU A 82 -2.14 6.03 2.70
N ASP A 83 -0.84 6.17 2.93
CA ASP A 83 0.10 6.61 1.89
C ASP A 83 0.41 5.51 0.89
N ASP A 84 0.68 4.31 1.38
CA ASP A 84 1.10 3.18 0.57
C ASP A 84 0.47 1.88 1.08
N LEU A 85 -0.02 1.08 0.16
CA LEU A 85 -0.41 -0.31 0.39
C LEU A 85 -0.05 -1.09 -0.88
N PHE A 86 1.00 -1.87 -0.81
CA PHE A 86 1.50 -2.63 -1.96
C PHE A 86 1.69 -4.09 -1.59
N VAL A 87 1.23 -4.97 -2.48
CA VAL A 87 1.41 -6.41 -2.37
C VAL A 87 2.27 -6.86 -3.52
N HIS A 88 3.37 -7.58 -3.21
CA HIS A 88 4.23 -8.13 -4.25
C HIS A 88 3.40 -9.00 -5.21
N PRO A 89 3.66 -8.93 -6.54
CA PRO A 89 2.86 -9.69 -7.52
C PRO A 89 2.74 -11.18 -7.20
N ARG A 90 3.80 -11.80 -6.64
CA ARG A 90 3.77 -13.22 -6.26
C ARG A 90 2.77 -13.55 -5.15
N ALA A 91 2.37 -12.55 -4.36
CA ALA A 91 1.46 -12.73 -3.21
C ALA A 91 0.07 -12.14 -3.44
N GLN A 92 -0.21 -11.58 -4.61
CA GLN A 92 -1.53 -11.04 -4.93
C GLN A 92 -2.56 -12.17 -5.02
N GLY A 93 -3.81 -11.87 -4.65
CA GLY A 93 -4.87 -12.86 -4.64
C GLY A 93 -4.84 -13.82 -3.45
N THR A 94 -4.00 -13.57 -2.46
CA THR A 94 -3.83 -14.46 -1.29
C THR A 94 -4.52 -13.95 -0.03
N GLY A 95 -5.12 -12.76 -0.07
CA GLY A 95 -5.76 -12.14 1.11
C GLY A 95 -4.84 -11.28 1.95
N ILE A 96 -3.56 -11.15 1.60
CA ILE A 96 -2.60 -10.35 2.36
C ILE A 96 -2.95 -8.86 2.34
N GLY A 97 -3.38 -8.35 1.18
CA GLY A 97 -3.84 -6.96 1.07
C GLY A 97 -5.00 -6.67 2.01
N THR A 98 -5.96 -7.58 2.11
CA THR A 98 -7.08 -7.48 3.05
C THR A 98 -6.59 -7.47 4.50
N MET A 99 -5.65 -8.34 4.85
CA MET A 99 -5.09 -8.39 6.21
C MET A 99 -4.43 -7.07 6.59
N LEU A 100 -3.62 -6.49 5.70
CA LEU A 100 -2.98 -5.21 5.95
C LEU A 100 -3.99 -4.07 6.04
N LEU A 101 -4.99 -4.04 5.16
CA LEU A 101 -6.03 -3.01 5.21
C LEU A 101 -6.83 -3.08 6.49
N ASP A 102 -7.17 -4.29 6.95
CA ASP A 102 -7.86 -4.48 8.24
C ASP A 102 -7.00 -3.99 9.41
N LEU A 103 -5.69 -4.22 9.35
CA LEU A 103 -4.75 -3.68 10.34
C LEU A 103 -4.79 -2.14 10.35
N VAL A 104 -4.72 -1.51 9.17
CA VAL A 104 -4.80 -0.04 9.06
C VAL A 104 -6.10 0.47 9.67
N LYS A 105 -7.23 -0.17 9.38
CA LYS A 105 -8.52 0.19 9.96
C LYS A 105 -8.50 0.10 11.49
N SER A 106 -7.84 -0.92 12.04
CA SER A 106 -7.75 -1.08 13.49
C SER A 106 -6.87 -0.04 14.17
N LEU A 107 -5.85 0.44 13.47
CA LEU A 107 -4.89 1.44 13.98
C LEU A 107 -5.26 2.87 13.62
N ALA A 108 -6.19 3.06 12.70
CA ALA A 108 -6.75 4.36 12.33
C ALA A 108 -8.30 4.30 12.39
N PRO A 109 -8.87 4.01 13.57
CA PRO A 109 -10.30 3.70 13.70
C PRO A 109 -11.23 4.87 13.42
N ASP A 110 -10.72 6.09 13.49
CA ASP A 110 -11.51 7.30 13.19
C ASP A 110 -11.66 7.56 11.69
N GLY A 111 -11.03 6.74 10.88
CA GLY A 111 -11.10 6.86 9.43
C GLY A 111 -9.81 7.40 8.80
N PHE A 112 -9.66 7.15 7.52
CA PHE A 112 -8.52 7.62 6.74
C PHE A 112 -8.89 7.80 5.28
N GLY A 113 -8.08 8.58 4.56
CA GLY A 113 -8.19 8.74 3.13
C GLY A 113 -6.99 8.19 2.40
N LEU A 114 -7.12 8.07 1.09
CA LEU A 114 -6.02 7.68 0.20
C LEU A 114 -6.24 8.25 -1.19
N TRP A 115 -5.16 8.34 -1.97
CA TRP A 115 -5.23 8.61 -3.39
C TRP A 115 -4.95 7.34 -4.18
N VAL A 116 -5.71 7.14 -5.27
CA VAL A 116 -5.52 6.04 -6.22
C VAL A 116 -5.70 6.60 -7.62
N PHE A 117 -4.87 6.17 -8.58
CA PHE A 117 -5.05 6.60 -9.96
C PHE A 117 -6.36 6.06 -10.52
N GLU A 118 -7.07 6.91 -11.27
CA GLU A 118 -8.36 6.53 -11.87
C GLU A 118 -8.21 5.28 -12.74
N MET A 119 -7.11 5.16 -13.47
CA MET A 119 -6.83 4.02 -14.33
C MET A 119 -6.55 2.72 -13.57
N ASN A 120 -6.23 2.80 -12.27
CA ASN A 120 -5.93 1.62 -11.46
C ASN A 120 -7.22 0.97 -10.94
N THR A 121 -7.99 0.40 -11.86
CA THR A 121 -9.27 -0.23 -11.57
C THR A 121 -9.17 -1.36 -10.55
N PRO A 122 -8.17 -2.26 -10.61
CA PRO A 122 -8.05 -3.31 -9.59
C PRO A 122 -7.92 -2.77 -8.17
N ALA A 123 -7.15 -1.71 -7.96
CA ALA A 123 -7.01 -1.09 -6.65
C ALA A 123 -8.30 -0.39 -6.22
N ARG A 124 -8.94 0.34 -7.12
CA ARG A 124 -10.22 0.99 -6.83
C ARG A 124 -11.30 -0.02 -6.43
N ASP A 125 -11.39 -1.12 -7.15
CA ASP A 125 -12.33 -2.20 -6.85
C ASP A 125 -12.01 -2.86 -5.50
N PHE A 126 -10.73 -3.07 -5.22
CA PHE A 126 -10.28 -3.60 -3.93
C PHE A 126 -10.74 -2.71 -2.77
N TYR A 127 -10.47 -1.42 -2.86
CA TYR A 127 -10.87 -0.49 -1.81
C TYR A 127 -12.39 -0.39 -1.67
N ALA A 128 -13.11 -0.37 -2.78
CA ALA A 128 -14.58 -0.33 -2.74
C ALA A 128 -15.17 -1.57 -2.06
N ARG A 129 -14.63 -2.76 -2.36
CA ARG A 129 -15.07 -4.00 -1.71
C ARG A 129 -14.82 -3.99 -0.20
N HIS A 130 -13.84 -3.22 0.26
CA HIS A 130 -13.49 -3.11 1.67
C HIS A 130 -14.08 -1.88 2.36
N GLY A 131 -15.11 -1.30 1.76
CA GLY A 131 -15.89 -0.25 2.42
C GLY A 131 -15.39 1.17 2.24
N LEU A 132 -14.38 1.40 1.39
CA LEU A 132 -13.98 2.74 1.03
C LEU A 132 -14.90 3.28 -0.07
N ARG A 133 -15.14 4.59 -0.05
CA ARG A 133 -15.98 5.27 -1.03
C ARG A 133 -15.18 6.35 -1.74
N GLU A 134 -15.52 6.61 -2.99
CA GLU A 134 -14.94 7.73 -3.74
C GLU A 134 -15.53 9.04 -3.21
N VAL A 135 -14.67 9.99 -2.89
CA VAL A 135 -15.08 11.29 -2.35
C VAL A 135 -14.65 12.46 -3.22
N GLU A 136 -13.71 12.26 -4.13
CA GLU A 136 -13.22 13.32 -5.03
C GLU A 136 -12.52 12.68 -6.22
N ARG A 137 -12.64 13.32 -7.38
CA ARG A 137 -11.87 12.96 -8.58
C ARG A 137 -11.16 14.20 -9.07
N THR A 138 -9.93 14.03 -9.57
CA THR A 138 -9.18 15.10 -10.20
C THR A 138 -8.78 14.72 -11.63
N ASP A 139 -8.44 15.73 -12.43
CA ASP A 139 -7.90 15.50 -13.78
C ASP A 139 -6.40 15.21 -13.78
N GLY A 140 -5.77 15.20 -12.60
CA GLY A 140 -4.34 14.95 -12.44
C GLY A 140 -3.45 16.16 -12.66
N SER A 141 -3.99 17.32 -13.01
CA SER A 141 -3.18 18.51 -13.32
C SER A 141 -2.36 18.99 -12.12
N ALA A 142 -2.82 18.69 -10.91
CA ALA A 142 -2.15 19.11 -9.68
C ALA A 142 -1.21 18.04 -9.10
N ASN A 143 -1.23 16.79 -9.59
CA ASN A 143 -0.32 15.77 -9.09
C ASN A 143 0.96 15.68 -9.92
N GLN A 144 1.97 15.02 -9.37
CA GLN A 144 3.29 14.96 -10.00
C GLN A 144 3.29 14.12 -11.29
N GLU A 145 2.53 13.06 -11.34
CA GLU A 145 2.43 12.16 -12.49
C GLU A 145 1.55 12.72 -13.61
N LYS A 146 0.84 13.84 -13.36
CA LYS A 146 -0.09 14.46 -14.32
C LYS A 146 -1.11 13.46 -14.85
N THR A 147 -1.62 12.60 -13.96
CA THR A 147 -2.54 11.51 -14.31
C THR A 147 -3.77 11.61 -13.42
N PRO A 148 -4.99 11.47 -13.99
CA PRO A 148 -6.22 11.53 -13.20
C PRO A 148 -6.20 10.58 -12.01
N ASP A 149 -6.64 11.07 -10.87
CA ASP A 149 -6.70 10.30 -9.63
C ASP A 149 -8.02 10.47 -8.89
N VAL A 150 -8.23 9.60 -7.93
CA VAL A 150 -9.44 9.51 -7.14
C VAL A 150 -9.04 9.49 -5.67
N ARG A 151 -9.69 10.34 -4.87
CA ARG A 151 -9.56 10.25 -3.42
C ARG A 151 -10.66 9.35 -2.88
N MET A 152 -10.28 8.35 -2.12
CA MET A 152 -11.20 7.44 -1.45
C MET A 152 -11.07 7.59 0.06
N ALA A 153 -12.12 7.30 0.79
CA ALA A 153 -12.16 7.43 2.25
C ALA A 153 -12.86 6.26 2.91
N TRP A 154 -12.40 5.93 4.11
CA TRP A 154 -13.01 4.96 5.01
C TRP A 154 -13.24 5.62 6.38
N PRO A 155 -14.37 5.41 7.03
CA PRO A 155 -15.60 4.81 6.52
C PRO A 155 -16.29 5.67 5.49
#